data_73301b4cf1c529977cd705be9faca958
#
_entry.id   73301b4cf1c529977cd705be9faca958
#
_cell.length_a   1.000
_cell.length_b   1.000
_cell.length_c   1.000
_cell.angle_alpha   90.00
_cell.angle_beta   90.00
_cell.angle_gamma   90.00
#
_symmetry.space_group_name_H-M   'P 1'
#
loop_
_entity.id
_entity.type
_entity.pdbx_description
1 polymer ?
#
loop_
_entity_poly.entity_id
_entity_poly.type
_entity_poly.pdbx_seq_one_letter_code
_entity_poly.pdbx_strand_id
1 'polypeptide(L)'
;MKPLDLEGRQSPSLVSGPLRLTRGLPLILTKFVPPRSSIQLLERPRLLQLLSPVQQCRLGVVCAGAGFGKTTLLAQWHQQMVAQGERIAWLSLDEDDDDVWQFIPYLLQALRPLYADWDADFWRDMEEQKLSSSEQLLAGLINQLHYCPHDVYLIIDDFHVINDRGVYEALGYLIKHAPAALHLIIGSRFHPNLALSQLQAQDQLVEIYDRDLQFTLEETKHYFSRTVALPLSNHHAQRLQSVTEGWIAGMKIASLSAELQNDPEHLLRNMHGGTRSIARYLKEVVLDPLPEEVLDFLVKTSFLSRLNAELCNAVTGRDDSKAMLTWIERHNLFLSALDEQGYWFRYHPLLQENLRTMLQQNNDIDRKPVSYTHLTLPTIPLV
;
A
#
# COMPACT_ATOMS: atom_id res chain seq x y z
N MET A 1 53.21 -5.97 -15.38
CA MET A 1 51.79 -6.21 -15.08
C MET A 1 51.09 -4.85 -15.10
N LYS A 2 50.30 -4.56 -16.15
CA LYS A 2 49.51 -3.34 -16.28
C LYS A 2 48.17 -3.57 -15.60
N PRO A 3 47.56 -2.56 -14.93
CA PRO A 3 46.20 -2.70 -14.35
C PRO A 3 45.17 -2.74 -15.47
N LEU A 4 44.18 -3.60 -15.31
CA LEU A 4 43.00 -3.72 -16.19
C LEU A 4 42.09 -2.53 -15.97
N ASP A 5 41.82 -1.81 -17.06
CA ASP A 5 40.85 -0.73 -17.13
C ASP A 5 39.42 -1.30 -17.01
N LEU A 6 38.72 -0.91 -15.96
CA LEU A 6 37.29 -1.13 -15.74
C LEU A 6 36.51 0.09 -16.28
N GLU A 7 36.62 0.35 -17.58
CA GLU A 7 35.71 1.29 -18.27
C GLU A 7 35.06 0.56 -19.43
N GLY A 8 33.75 0.38 -19.39
CA GLY A 8 33.02 -0.20 -20.51
C GLY A 8 31.62 -0.69 -20.22
N ARG A 9 30.89 -0.11 -19.26
CA ARG A 9 29.43 -0.16 -19.28
C ARG A 9 28.91 1.23 -19.59
N GLN A 10 28.60 1.46 -20.86
CA GLN A 10 27.84 2.62 -21.31
C GLN A 10 26.48 2.59 -20.59
N SER A 11 26.26 3.61 -19.76
CA SER A 11 24.91 3.95 -19.30
C SER A 11 24.02 4.10 -20.52
N PRO A 12 22.80 3.57 -20.55
CA PRO A 12 21.89 3.76 -21.68
C PRO A 12 21.78 5.27 -21.92
N SER A 13 22.13 5.72 -23.12
CA SER A 13 21.99 7.10 -23.52
C SER A 13 20.54 7.53 -23.34
N LEU A 14 20.33 8.47 -22.45
CA LEU A 14 19.04 9.17 -22.29
C LEU A 14 18.64 9.71 -23.67
N VAL A 15 17.65 9.08 -24.28
CA VAL A 15 17.04 9.55 -25.53
C VAL A 15 16.51 10.95 -25.28
N SER A 16 16.96 11.86 -26.11
CA SER A 16 16.83 13.30 -26.02
C SER A 16 15.38 13.78 -25.99
N GLY A 17 15.04 14.50 -24.94
CA GLY A 17 13.92 15.39 -24.79
C GLY A 17 12.84 14.87 -23.83
N PRO A 18 12.50 15.61 -22.77
CA PRO A 18 11.38 15.24 -21.91
C PRO A 18 10.07 15.38 -22.68
N LEU A 19 9.23 14.33 -22.65
CA LEU A 19 7.81 14.45 -23.03
C LEU A 19 7.20 15.62 -22.24
N ARG A 20 6.47 16.47 -22.94
CA ARG A 20 5.65 17.49 -22.28
C ARG A 20 4.26 16.92 -22.11
N LEU A 21 3.72 17.03 -20.89
CA LEU A 21 2.32 16.76 -20.65
C LEU A 21 1.44 17.60 -21.59
N THR A 22 0.22 17.15 -21.87
CA THR A 22 -0.79 17.89 -22.66
C THR A 22 -1.06 19.31 -22.14
N ARG A 23 -0.69 19.60 -20.87
CA ARG A 23 -0.75 20.94 -20.26
C ARG A 23 0.58 21.70 -20.31
N GLY A 24 1.60 21.20 -21.02
CA GLY A 24 2.89 21.88 -21.19
C GLY A 24 3.81 21.85 -19.97
N LEU A 25 3.46 21.12 -18.90
CA LEU A 25 4.28 20.94 -17.70
C LEU A 25 5.31 19.83 -17.93
N PRO A 26 6.55 19.99 -17.41
CA PRO A 26 7.54 18.92 -17.46
C PRO A 26 7.14 17.76 -16.54
N LEU A 27 7.46 16.53 -16.98
CA LEU A 27 7.29 15.32 -16.17
C LEU A 27 8.21 15.34 -14.94
N ILE A 28 7.71 14.87 -13.80
CA ILE A 28 8.47 14.69 -12.55
C ILE A 28 9.21 13.35 -12.63
N LEU A 29 10.53 13.40 -12.96
CA LEU A 29 11.32 12.19 -13.20
C LEU A 29 11.48 11.29 -11.96
N THR A 30 11.35 11.82 -10.76
CA THR A 30 11.43 11.04 -9.52
C THR A 30 10.28 10.04 -9.37
N LYS A 31 9.16 10.22 -10.07
CA LYS A 31 8.05 9.25 -10.12
C LYS A 31 8.41 7.94 -10.80
N PHE A 32 9.45 7.92 -11.64
CA PHE A 32 9.88 6.73 -12.39
C PHE A 32 10.97 5.92 -11.67
N VAL A 33 11.28 6.26 -10.44
CA VAL A 33 12.35 5.59 -9.67
C VAL A 33 11.77 5.09 -8.36
N PRO A 34 12.01 3.82 -7.99
CA PRO A 34 11.62 3.33 -6.68
C PRO A 34 12.20 4.21 -5.57
N PRO A 35 11.46 4.45 -4.48
CA PRO A 35 12.00 5.18 -3.34
C PRO A 35 13.29 4.54 -2.83
N ARG A 36 14.28 5.36 -2.47
CA ARG A 36 15.53 4.86 -1.90
C ARG A 36 15.25 4.12 -0.61
N SER A 37 15.55 2.85 -0.61
CA SER A 37 15.48 2.03 0.59
C SER A 37 16.61 2.40 1.56
N SER A 38 16.35 2.42 2.87
CA SER A 38 17.41 2.53 3.86
C SER A 38 18.35 1.33 3.72
N ILE A 39 19.66 1.53 3.96
CA ILE A 39 20.73 0.54 3.78
C ILE A 39 20.52 -0.75 4.61
N GLN A 40 19.62 -0.73 5.59
CA GLN A 40 19.36 -1.82 6.53
C GLN A 40 17.93 -2.36 6.44
N LEU A 41 17.40 -2.55 5.24
CA LEU A 41 16.11 -3.22 5.09
C LEU A 41 16.23 -4.71 5.39
N LEU A 42 15.26 -5.21 6.14
CA LEU A 42 15.09 -6.66 6.31
C LEU A 42 14.63 -7.26 4.97
N GLU A 43 15.43 -8.17 4.44
CA GLU A 43 14.98 -8.99 3.32
C GLU A 43 13.90 -9.97 3.81
N ARG A 44 12.83 -10.09 3.03
CA ARG A 44 11.68 -10.94 3.33
C ARG A 44 11.44 -11.94 2.19
N PRO A 45 12.24 -13.01 2.10
CA PRO A 45 12.16 -13.98 1.00
C PRO A 45 10.77 -14.57 0.83
N ARG A 46 10.04 -14.76 1.92
CA ARG A 46 8.66 -15.25 1.92
C ARG A 46 7.73 -14.36 1.07
N LEU A 47 7.86 -13.05 1.20
CA LEU A 47 7.03 -12.10 0.44
C LEU A 47 7.44 -12.04 -1.04
N LEU A 48 8.73 -12.10 -1.32
CA LEU A 48 9.23 -12.14 -2.68
C LEU A 48 8.75 -13.41 -3.41
N GLN A 49 8.65 -14.54 -2.68
CA GLN A 49 8.04 -15.77 -3.20
C GLN A 49 6.54 -15.62 -3.49
N LEU A 50 5.79 -14.84 -2.69
CA LEU A 50 4.38 -14.56 -2.98
C LEU A 50 4.18 -13.71 -4.24
N LEU A 51 5.16 -12.89 -4.61
CA LEU A 51 5.14 -12.12 -5.86
C LEU A 51 5.62 -12.92 -7.09
N SER A 52 6.32 -14.04 -6.91
CA SER A 52 6.83 -14.85 -8.04
C SER A 52 5.77 -15.23 -9.07
N PRO A 53 4.52 -15.62 -8.69
CA PRO A 53 3.51 -15.97 -9.68
C PRO A 53 3.08 -14.81 -10.59
N VAL A 54 3.36 -13.54 -10.22
CA VAL A 54 3.08 -12.37 -11.06
C VAL A 54 3.75 -12.49 -12.44
N GLN A 55 4.88 -13.18 -12.52
CA GLN A 55 5.58 -13.44 -13.81
C GLN A 55 4.76 -14.29 -14.79
N GLN A 56 3.68 -14.92 -14.33
CA GLN A 56 2.77 -15.72 -15.15
C GLN A 56 1.35 -15.15 -15.21
N CYS A 57 1.11 -14.05 -14.50
CA CYS A 57 -0.19 -13.41 -14.36
C CYS A 57 -0.21 -12.02 -15.01
N ARG A 58 -1.38 -11.54 -15.39
CA ARG A 58 -1.54 -10.19 -15.93
C ARG A 58 -1.43 -9.10 -14.88
N LEU A 59 -1.88 -9.41 -13.65
CA LEU A 59 -1.99 -8.41 -12.60
C LEU A 59 -1.57 -8.96 -11.24
N GLY A 60 -0.73 -8.21 -10.55
CA GLY A 60 -0.47 -8.33 -9.12
C GLY A 60 -1.07 -7.14 -8.37
N VAL A 61 -1.71 -7.37 -7.23
CA VAL A 61 -2.23 -6.32 -6.36
C VAL A 61 -1.66 -6.50 -4.96
N VAL A 62 -0.95 -5.50 -4.47
CA VAL A 62 -0.45 -5.44 -3.08
C VAL A 62 -1.28 -4.41 -2.33
N CYS A 63 -2.24 -4.90 -1.54
CA CYS A 63 -3.25 -4.08 -0.90
C CYS A 63 -3.13 -4.17 0.63
N ALA A 64 -2.77 -3.06 1.27
CA ALA A 64 -2.68 -2.99 2.74
C ALA A 64 -2.72 -1.54 3.23
N GLY A 65 -3.12 -1.33 4.47
CA GLY A 65 -3.13 -0.02 5.11
C GLY A 65 -1.77 0.67 5.16
N ALA A 66 -1.76 1.87 5.73
CA ALA A 66 -0.53 2.66 5.88
C ALA A 66 0.50 1.94 6.77
N GLY A 67 1.77 1.97 6.40
CA GLY A 67 2.87 1.46 7.22
C GLY A 67 3.06 -0.06 7.24
N PHE A 68 2.35 -0.83 6.40
CA PHE A 68 2.55 -2.28 6.26
C PHE A 68 3.72 -2.67 5.34
N GLY A 69 4.38 -1.70 4.69
CA GLY A 69 5.59 -1.95 3.90
C GLY A 69 5.34 -2.35 2.44
N LYS A 70 4.20 -1.99 1.84
CA LYS A 70 3.90 -2.21 0.42
C LYS A 70 5.00 -1.73 -0.51
N THR A 71 5.26 -0.43 -0.49
CA THR A 71 6.30 0.23 -1.31
C THR A 71 7.67 -0.40 -1.09
N THR A 72 7.98 -0.79 0.16
CA THR A 72 9.25 -1.49 0.49
C THR A 72 9.34 -2.85 -0.19
N LEU A 73 8.28 -3.64 -0.14
CA LEU A 73 8.21 -4.94 -0.82
C LEU A 73 8.36 -4.78 -2.34
N LEU A 74 7.60 -3.86 -2.92
CA LEU A 74 7.64 -3.59 -4.36
C LEU A 74 9.04 -3.11 -4.81
N ALA A 75 9.70 -2.25 -4.01
CA ALA A 75 11.05 -1.80 -4.31
C ALA A 75 12.10 -2.94 -4.19
N GLN A 76 11.97 -3.83 -3.21
CA GLN A 76 12.83 -5.02 -3.10
C GLN A 76 12.63 -5.97 -4.29
N TRP A 77 11.37 -6.19 -4.67
CA TRP A 77 11.06 -7.03 -5.84
C TRP A 77 11.57 -6.39 -7.14
N HIS A 78 11.39 -5.09 -7.32
CA HIS A 78 11.96 -4.34 -8.46
C HIS A 78 13.47 -4.53 -8.52
N GLN A 79 14.18 -4.36 -7.41
CA GLN A 79 15.64 -4.55 -7.36
C GLN A 79 16.04 -5.98 -7.72
N GLN A 80 15.32 -6.98 -7.27
CA GLN A 80 15.53 -8.38 -7.60
C GLN A 80 15.34 -8.64 -9.11
N MET A 81 14.26 -8.13 -9.70
CA MET A 81 13.95 -8.28 -11.14
C MET A 81 15.02 -7.61 -12.00
N VAL A 82 15.47 -6.40 -11.63
CA VAL A 82 16.58 -5.72 -12.31
C VAL A 82 17.88 -6.55 -12.23
N ALA A 83 18.17 -7.15 -11.07
CA ALA A 83 19.36 -8.01 -10.90
C ALA A 83 19.29 -9.30 -11.74
N GLN A 84 18.07 -9.78 -12.04
CA GLN A 84 17.81 -10.92 -12.94
C GLN A 84 17.89 -10.54 -14.43
N GLY A 85 17.97 -9.23 -14.74
CA GLY A 85 18.02 -8.73 -16.12
C GLY A 85 16.63 -8.53 -16.74
N GLU A 86 15.57 -8.58 -15.93
CA GLU A 86 14.19 -8.38 -16.38
C GLU A 86 13.90 -6.90 -16.71
N ARG A 87 12.94 -6.69 -17.60
CA ARG A 87 12.51 -5.35 -18.03
C ARG A 87 11.38 -4.87 -17.12
N ILE A 88 11.73 -4.08 -16.13
CA ILE A 88 10.80 -3.58 -15.14
C ILE A 88 10.81 -2.07 -15.05
N ALA A 89 9.62 -1.46 -15.03
CA ALA A 89 9.40 -0.03 -14.84
C ALA A 89 8.73 0.25 -13.50
N TRP A 90 8.90 1.48 -13.05
CA TRP A 90 8.26 2.01 -11.84
C TRP A 90 7.51 3.29 -12.14
N LEU A 91 6.33 3.44 -11.55
CA LEU A 91 5.53 4.66 -11.53
C LEU A 91 4.94 4.87 -10.15
N SER A 92 5.37 5.93 -9.45
CA SER A 92 4.70 6.40 -8.23
C SER A 92 3.67 7.46 -8.58
N LEU A 93 2.47 7.32 -8.03
CA LEU A 93 1.37 8.26 -8.23
C LEU A 93 1.22 9.21 -7.04
N ASP A 94 0.70 10.40 -7.31
CA ASP A 94 0.25 11.37 -6.31
C ASP A 94 -1.11 11.98 -6.74
N GLU A 95 -1.64 12.88 -5.93
CA GLU A 95 -2.96 13.49 -6.15
C GLU A 95 -3.06 14.27 -7.47
N ASP A 96 -1.93 14.76 -8.00
CA ASP A 96 -1.89 15.48 -9.28
C ASP A 96 -2.11 14.53 -10.48
N ASP A 97 -1.96 13.21 -10.30
CA ASP A 97 -2.16 12.21 -11.34
C ASP A 97 -3.63 11.72 -11.44
N ASP A 98 -4.53 12.27 -10.64
CA ASP A 98 -5.97 11.95 -10.63
C ASP A 98 -6.73 12.58 -11.83
N ASP A 99 -6.18 12.40 -13.01
CA ASP A 99 -6.72 12.86 -14.32
C ASP A 99 -6.16 11.94 -15.40
N VAL A 100 -7.02 11.37 -16.24
CA VAL A 100 -6.60 10.43 -17.30
C VAL A 100 -5.57 11.00 -18.27
N TRP A 101 -5.65 12.31 -18.58
CA TRP A 101 -4.72 12.99 -19.47
C TRP A 101 -3.36 13.31 -18.83
N GLN A 102 -3.30 13.24 -17.51
CA GLN A 102 -2.07 13.29 -16.73
C GLN A 102 -1.48 11.88 -16.58
N PHE A 103 -2.30 10.92 -16.23
CA PHE A 103 -1.91 9.52 -15.94
C PHE A 103 -1.29 8.81 -17.16
N ILE A 104 -1.95 8.88 -18.35
CA ILE A 104 -1.48 8.14 -19.54
C ILE A 104 -0.08 8.58 -19.99
N PRO A 105 0.28 9.85 -20.09
CA PRO A 105 1.66 10.28 -20.38
C PRO A 105 2.70 9.74 -19.39
N TYR A 106 2.38 9.71 -18.08
CA TYR A 106 3.27 9.10 -17.09
C TYR A 106 3.41 7.59 -17.30
N LEU A 107 2.29 6.88 -17.56
CA LEU A 107 2.30 5.46 -17.88
C LEU A 107 3.20 5.13 -19.08
N LEU A 108 3.03 5.88 -20.18
CA LEU A 108 3.82 5.72 -21.39
C LEU A 108 5.31 6.01 -21.14
N GLN A 109 5.61 7.10 -20.43
CA GLN A 109 6.98 7.48 -20.11
C GLN A 109 7.68 6.48 -19.19
N ALA A 110 6.95 5.85 -18.26
CA ALA A 110 7.51 4.80 -17.41
C ALA A 110 8.00 3.60 -18.23
N LEU A 111 7.26 3.23 -19.27
CA LEU A 111 7.59 2.09 -20.13
C LEU A 111 8.64 2.41 -21.21
N ARG A 112 8.76 3.68 -21.62
CA ARG A 112 9.65 4.10 -22.71
C ARG A 112 11.10 3.61 -22.59
N PRO A 113 11.77 3.66 -21.41
CA PRO A 113 13.16 3.23 -21.28
C PRO A 113 13.38 1.73 -21.48
N LEU A 114 12.32 0.92 -21.42
CA LEU A 114 12.41 -0.53 -21.53
C LEU A 114 12.59 -1.00 -22.99
N TYR A 115 12.35 -0.10 -23.96
CA TYR A 115 12.37 -0.39 -25.37
C TYR A 115 13.09 0.69 -26.16
N ALA A 116 14.33 0.39 -26.56
CA ALA A 116 15.09 1.27 -27.43
C ALA A 116 14.52 1.34 -28.86
N ASP A 117 13.76 0.30 -29.27
CA ASP A 117 13.32 0.07 -30.65
C ASP A 117 11.81 0.35 -30.87
N TRP A 118 11.18 1.05 -29.97
CA TRP A 118 9.76 1.43 -30.19
C TRP A 118 9.65 2.36 -31.38
N ASP A 119 8.58 2.18 -32.15
CA ASP A 119 8.30 2.96 -33.34
C ASP A 119 8.35 4.48 -33.03
N ALA A 120 9.34 5.13 -33.64
CA ALA A 120 9.54 6.57 -33.49
C ALA A 120 8.33 7.37 -33.97
N ASP A 121 7.55 6.84 -34.93
CA ASP A 121 6.35 7.48 -35.44
C ASP A 121 5.23 7.49 -34.38
N PHE A 122 5.08 6.43 -33.58
CA PHE A 122 4.13 6.42 -32.46
C PHE A 122 4.42 7.54 -31.45
N TRP A 123 5.68 7.70 -31.06
CA TRP A 123 6.09 8.75 -30.14
C TRP A 123 5.89 10.15 -30.72
N ARG A 124 6.23 10.32 -32.01
CA ARG A 124 6.04 11.59 -32.71
C ARG A 124 4.55 11.95 -32.84
N ASP A 125 3.70 11.02 -33.21
CA ASP A 125 2.26 11.23 -33.35
C ASP A 125 1.60 11.58 -32.01
N MET A 126 2.08 10.98 -30.92
CA MET A 126 1.68 11.33 -29.56
C MET A 126 2.14 12.74 -29.17
N GLU A 127 3.42 13.08 -29.42
CA GLU A 127 3.98 14.41 -29.14
C GLU A 127 3.35 15.52 -29.97
N GLU A 128 2.96 15.24 -31.23
CA GLU A 128 2.25 16.15 -32.11
C GLU A 128 0.73 16.24 -31.81
N GLN A 129 0.25 15.58 -30.75
CA GLN A 129 -1.16 15.54 -30.35
C GLN A 129 -2.12 15.05 -31.46
N LYS A 130 -1.64 14.21 -32.36
CA LYS A 130 -2.48 13.57 -33.38
C LYS A 130 -3.42 12.52 -32.80
N LEU A 131 -3.06 11.96 -31.64
CA LEU A 131 -3.87 11.02 -30.89
C LEU A 131 -4.75 11.80 -29.91
N SER A 132 -6.04 11.79 -30.14
CA SER A 132 -7.01 12.68 -29.48
C SER A 132 -7.85 11.99 -28.40
N SER A 133 -7.71 10.66 -28.22
CA SER A 133 -8.39 9.92 -27.16
C SER A 133 -7.44 9.02 -26.35
N SER A 134 -7.80 8.78 -25.10
CA SER A 134 -7.09 7.85 -24.21
C SER A 134 -7.00 6.45 -24.79
N GLU A 135 -8.06 6.00 -25.47
CA GLU A 135 -8.10 4.68 -26.11
C GLU A 135 -7.12 4.57 -27.27
N GLN A 136 -6.96 5.63 -28.08
CA GLN A 136 -5.99 5.65 -29.18
C GLN A 136 -4.55 5.54 -28.65
N LEU A 137 -4.23 6.26 -27.58
CA LEU A 137 -2.92 6.18 -26.93
C LEU A 137 -2.65 4.78 -26.38
N LEU A 138 -3.63 4.19 -25.69
CA LEU A 138 -3.51 2.86 -25.14
C LEU A 138 -3.47 1.77 -26.21
N ALA A 139 -4.27 1.90 -27.29
CA ALA A 139 -4.21 0.96 -28.41
C ALA A 139 -2.84 1.00 -29.10
N GLY A 140 -2.26 2.19 -29.27
CA GLY A 140 -0.90 2.35 -29.77
C GLY A 140 0.13 1.66 -28.86
N LEU A 141 0.05 1.88 -27.54
CA LEU A 141 0.89 1.21 -26.53
C LEU A 141 0.76 -0.32 -26.62
N ILE A 142 -0.48 -0.84 -26.65
CA ILE A 142 -0.76 -2.28 -26.71
C ILE A 142 -0.15 -2.88 -27.97
N ASN A 143 -0.26 -2.21 -29.13
CA ASN A 143 0.33 -2.65 -30.37
C ASN A 143 1.87 -2.66 -30.30
N GLN A 144 2.49 -1.67 -29.69
CA GLN A 144 3.95 -1.66 -29.46
C GLN A 144 4.38 -2.84 -28.57
N LEU A 145 3.65 -3.07 -27.47
CA LEU A 145 3.90 -4.18 -26.54
C LEU A 145 3.71 -5.55 -27.20
N HIS A 146 2.80 -5.68 -28.18
CA HIS A 146 2.52 -6.94 -28.87
C HIS A 146 3.73 -7.48 -29.66
N TYR A 147 4.56 -6.57 -30.20
CA TYR A 147 5.77 -6.94 -30.95
C TYR A 147 6.99 -7.13 -30.06
N CYS A 148 6.86 -6.91 -28.76
CA CYS A 148 7.98 -7.06 -27.83
C CYS A 148 8.31 -8.55 -27.59
N PRO A 149 9.58 -8.96 -27.77
CA PRO A 149 9.97 -10.36 -27.63
C PRO A 149 10.21 -10.81 -26.19
N HIS A 150 10.03 -9.92 -25.22
CA HIS A 150 10.34 -10.13 -23.80
C HIS A 150 9.19 -9.67 -22.92
N ASP A 151 9.09 -10.27 -21.74
CA ASP A 151 8.16 -9.83 -20.71
C ASP A 151 8.54 -8.46 -20.16
N VAL A 152 7.52 -7.70 -19.80
CA VAL A 152 7.60 -6.35 -19.26
C VAL A 152 6.81 -6.26 -17.99
N TYR A 153 7.42 -5.71 -16.98
CA TYR A 153 6.81 -5.51 -15.69
C TYR A 153 6.64 -4.02 -15.43
N LEU A 154 5.45 -3.61 -14.99
CA LEU A 154 5.18 -2.24 -14.58
C LEU A 154 4.61 -2.22 -13.18
N ILE A 155 5.34 -1.60 -12.25
CA ILE A 155 4.86 -1.31 -10.91
C ILE A 155 4.22 0.07 -10.91
N ILE A 156 2.98 0.15 -10.43
CA ILE A 156 2.24 1.39 -10.15
C ILE A 156 2.03 1.45 -8.65
N ASP A 157 2.78 2.30 -7.97
CA ASP A 157 2.69 2.45 -6.51
C ASP A 157 1.80 3.64 -6.14
N ASP A 158 1.23 3.58 -4.94
CA ASP A 158 0.31 4.57 -4.38
C ASP A 158 -0.96 4.80 -5.21
N PHE A 159 -1.46 3.77 -5.92
CA PHE A 159 -2.67 3.84 -6.75
C PHE A 159 -3.92 4.30 -6.00
N HIS A 160 -3.92 4.26 -4.69
CA HIS A 160 -5.03 4.68 -3.83
C HIS A 160 -5.35 6.19 -3.91
N VAL A 161 -4.48 7.01 -4.48
CA VAL A 161 -4.72 8.45 -4.67
C VAL A 161 -5.65 8.73 -5.85
N ILE A 162 -5.84 7.73 -6.72
CA ILE A 162 -6.66 7.85 -7.92
C ILE A 162 -8.13 7.61 -7.60
N ASN A 163 -8.98 8.57 -7.99
CA ASN A 163 -10.44 8.51 -7.92
C ASN A 163 -11.08 8.73 -9.29
N ASP A 164 -10.34 9.30 -10.26
CA ASP A 164 -10.85 9.61 -11.59
C ASP A 164 -11.30 8.34 -12.34
N ARG A 165 -12.56 8.35 -12.76
CA ARG A 165 -13.18 7.24 -13.48
C ARG A 165 -12.46 6.94 -14.81
N GLY A 166 -11.96 7.97 -15.50
CA GLY A 166 -11.24 7.82 -16.77
C GLY A 166 -9.94 7.04 -16.59
N VAL A 167 -9.22 7.22 -15.47
CA VAL A 167 -8.03 6.44 -15.15
C VAL A 167 -8.37 4.96 -14.92
N TYR A 168 -9.46 4.67 -14.17
CA TYR A 168 -9.91 3.29 -13.97
C TYR A 168 -10.35 2.63 -15.28
N GLU A 169 -11.06 3.35 -16.16
CA GLU A 169 -11.46 2.86 -17.47
C GLU A 169 -10.24 2.61 -18.38
N ALA A 170 -9.26 3.51 -18.39
CA ALA A 170 -8.01 3.39 -19.13
C ALA A 170 -7.18 2.17 -18.66
N LEU A 171 -7.01 2.02 -17.35
CA LEU A 171 -6.28 0.89 -16.78
C LEU A 171 -7.03 -0.43 -17.01
N GLY A 172 -8.35 -0.46 -16.86
CA GLY A 172 -9.19 -1.60 -17.18
C GLY A 172 -9.09 -2.02 -18.66
N TYR A 173 -9.06 -1.03 -19.58
CA TYR A 173 -8.83 -1.26 -21.01
C TYR A 173 -7.45 -1.89 -21.25
N LEU A 174 -6.41 -1.35 -20.63
CA LEU A 174 -5.05 -1.88 -20.73
C LEU A 174 -4.99 -3.33 -20.22
N ILE A 175 -5.49 -3.61 -19.03
CA ILE A 175 -5.51 -4.97 -18.43
C ILE A 175 -6.23 -5.96 -19.34
N LYS A 176 -7.35 -5.56 -19.96
CA LYS A 176 -8.17 -6.42 -20.82
C LYS A 176 -7.48 -6.76 -22.15
N HIS A 177 -6.79 -5.78 -22.75
CA HIS A 177 -6.32 -5.89 -24.14
C HIS A 177 -4.80 -6.04 -24.26
N ALA A 178 -4.02 -5.82 -23.19
CA ALA A 178 -2.58 -5.97 -23.22
C ALA A 178 -2.16 -7.41 -23.59
N PRO A 179 -1.03 -7.57 -24.28
CA PRO A 179 -0.47 -8.90 -24.58
C PRO A 179 -0.07 -9.60 -23.28
N ALA A 180 0.09 -10.94 -23.35
CA ALA A 180 0.47 -11.75 -22.20
C ALA A 180 1.84 -11.35 -21.60
N ALA A 181 2.69 -10.72 -22.41
CA ALA A 181 4.00 -10.25 -22.00
C ALA A 181 3.98 -8.99 -21.10
N LEU A 182 2.83 -8.33 -20.90
CA LEU A 182 2.72 -7.21 -19.95
C LEU A 182 2.17 -7.69 -18.61
N HIS A 183 2.96 -7.48 -17.56
CA HIS A 183 2.62 -7.77 -16.18
C HIS A 183 2.50 -6.47 -15.39
N LEU A 184 1.33 -6.19 -14.87
CA LEU A 184 1.07 -5.01 -14.03
C LEU A 184 1.11 -5.37 -12.57
N ILE A 185 1.70 -4.51 -11.74
CA ILE A 185 1.71 -4.66 -10.29
C ILE A 185 1.24 -3.35 -9.65
N ILE A 186 0.16 -3.41 -8.89
CA ILE A 186 -0.45 -2.24 -8.27
C ILE A 186 -0.23 -2.28 -6.76
N GLY A 187 0.40 -1.24 -6.21
CA GLY A 187 0.48 -0.96 -4.79
C GLY A 187 -0.63 0.01 -4.36
N SER A 188 -1.51 -0.38 -3.44
CA SER A 188 -2.63 0.46 -3.00
C SER A 188 -2.90 0.33 -1.51
N ARG A 189 -3.49 1.37 -0.89
CA ARG A 189 -3.97 1.26 0.51
C ARG A 189 -5.27 0.50 0.61
N PHE A 190 -6.09 0.55 -0.41
CA PHE A 190 -7.36 -0.19 -0.49
C PHE A 190 -7.49 -0.87 -1.85
N HIS A 191 -8.38 -1.82 -1.89
CA HIS A 191 -8.58 -2.63 -3.09
C HIS A 191 -9.05 -1.77 -4.26
N PRO A 192 -8.32 -1.76 -5.40
CA PRO A 192 -8.70 -0.95 -6.55
C PRO A 192 -10.03 -1.45 -7.13
N ASN A 193 -10.92 -0.52 -7.50
CA ASN A 193 -12.21 -0.85 -8.10
C ASN A 193 -12.07 -1.23 -9.59
N LEU A 194 -11.24 -2.24 -9.84
CA LEU A 194 -11.04 -2.87 -11.14
C LEU A 194 -11.85 -4.17 -11.19
N ALA A 195 -12.27 -4.60 -12.38
CA ALA A 195 -13.05 -5.83 -12.56
C ALA A 195 -12.17 -7.08 -12.38
N LEU A 196 -11.64 -7.32 -11.17
CA LEU A 196 -10.63 -8.33 -10.88
C LEU A 196 -11.18 -9.76 -10.87
N SER A 197 -12.48 -9.95 -10.63
CA SER A 197 -13.09 -11.28 -10.52
C SER A 197 -12.89 -12.16 -11.78
N GLN A 198 -12.84 -11.53 -12.96
CA GLN A 198 -12.57 -12.26 -14.20
C GLN A 198 -11.11 -12.75 -14.26
N LEU A 199 -10.15 -11.93 -13.86
CA LEU A 199 -8.74 -12.28 -13.78
C LEU A 199 -8.51 -13.40 -12.75
N GLN A 200 -9.18 -13.29 -11.61
CA GLN A 200 -9.12 -14.31 -10.56
C GLN A 200 -9.65 -15.67 -11.06
N ALA A 201 -10.79 -15.68 -11.78
CA ALA A 201 -11.35 -16.90 -12.37
C ALA A 201 -10.46 -17.52 -13.46
N GLN A 202 -9.51 -16.77 -14.01
CA GLN A 202 -8.57 -17.21 -15.04
C GLN A 202 -7.16 -17.47 -14.50
N ASP A 203 -6.95 -17.46 -13.19
CA ASP A 203 -5.64 -17.54 -12.53
C ASP A 203 -4.64 -16.50 -13.04
N GLN A 204 -5.14 -15.30 -13.42
CA GLN A 204 -4.36 -14.17 -13.93
C GLN A 204 -4.20 -13.02 -12.93
N LEU A 205 -4.48 -13.29 -11.64
CA LEU A 205 -4.41 -12.33 -10.55
C LEU A 205 -3.61 -12.90 -9.37
N VAL A 206 -2.68 -12.12 -8.87
CA VAL A 206 -1.99 -12.35 -7.59
C VAL A 206 -2.38 -11.26 -6.62
N GLU A 207 -2.84 -11.61 -5.43
CA GLU A 207 -3.22 -10.65 -4.41
C GLU A 207 -2.42 -10.89 -3.12
N ILE A 208 -1.86 -9.81 -2.59
CA ILE A 208 -1.14 -9.77 -1.31
C ILE A 208 -1.83 -8.75 -0.43
N TYR A 209 -2.21 -9.17 0.77
CA TYR A 209 -2.95 -8.35 1.72
C TYR A 209 -2.09 -7.97 2.94
N ASP A 210 -2.64 -7.13 3.81
CA ASP A 210 -1.99 -6.69 5.06
C ASP A 210 -1.54 -7.86 5.94
N ARG A 211 -2.37 -8.92 6.07
CA ARG A 211 -2.04 -10.16 6.82
C ARG A 211 -0.76 -10.83 6.30
N ASP A 212 -0.53 -10.78 5.00
CA ASP A 212 0.65 -11.35 4.38
C ASP A 212 1.88 -10.47 4.63
N LEU A 213 1.67 -9.15 4.71
CA LEU A 213 2.71 -8.14 4.95
C LEU A 213 3.12 -8.02 6.41
N GLN A 214 2.30 -8.45 7.36
CA GLN A 214 2.66 -8.44 8.78
C GLN A 214 3.98 -9.15 9.01
N PHE A 215 4.81 -8.64 9.92
CA PHE A 215 6.00 -9.35 10.37
C PHE A 215 5.60 -10.61 11.11
N THR A 216 6.25 -11.73 10.76
CA THR A 216 6.20 -12.93 11.58
C THR A 216 7.05 -12.75 12.84
N LEU A 217 6.91 -13.65 13.81
CA LEU A 217 7.73 -13.63 15.02
C LEU A 217 9.24 -13.69 14.70
N GLU A 218 9.63 -14.51 13.73
CA GLU A 218 11.02 -14.63 13.31
C GLU A 218 11.51 -13.39 12.56
N GLU A 219 10.68 -12.79 11.68
CA GLU A 219 11.00 -11.53 11.04
C GLU A 219 11.15 -10.40 12.07
N THR A 220 10.31 -10.37 13.10
CA THR A 220 10.42 -9.42 14.22
C THR A 220 11.76 -9.58 14.96
N LYS A 221 12.12 -10.78 15.36
CA LYS A 221 13.42 -11.03 16.01
C LYS A 221 14.59 -10.63 15.13
N HIS A 222 14.52 -10.99 13.86
CA HIS A 222 15.58 -10.69 12.90
C HIS A 222 15.73 -9.17 12.68
N TYR A 223 14.61 -8.44 12.56
CA TYR A 223 14.61 -6.99 12.46
C TYR A 223 15.28 -6.34 13.67
N PHE A 224 14.87 -6.71 14.87
CA PHE A 224 15.45 -6.12 16.08
C PHE A 224 16.91 -6.51 16.30
N SER A 225 17.33 -7.73 15.98
CA SER A 225 18.71 -8.15 16.14
C SER A 225 19.66 -7.55 15.09
N ARG A 226 19.24 -7.43 13.85
CA ARG A 226 20.07 -7.01 12.71
C ARG A 226 20.00 -5.52 12.41
N THR A 227 18.80 -4.95 12.47
CA THR A 227 18.57 -3.56 12.07
C THR A 227 18.64 -2.61 13.26
N VAL A 228 18.10 -3.02 14.40
CA VAL A 228 18.05 -2.20 15.63
C VAL A 228 19.23 -2.49 16.55
N ALA A 229 19.97 -3.58 16.32
CA ALA A 229 21.02 -4.07 17.22
C ALA A 229 20.55 -4.36 18.66
N LEU A 230 19.25 -4.64 18.85
CA LEU A 230 18.60 -4.95 20.13
C LEU A 230 18.00 -6.37 20.07
N PRO A 231 18.77 -7.43 20.39
CA PRO A 231 18.23 -8.79 20.33
C PRO A 231 17.12 -9.01 21.36
N LEU A 232 15.97 -9.48 20.88
CA LEU A 232 14.80 -9.75 21.72
C LEU A 232 14.75 -11.23 22.16
N SER A 233 14.41 -11.46 23.42
CA SER A 233 14.01 -12.79 23.88
C SER A 233 12.69 -13.22 23.20
N ASN A 234 12.38 -14.52 23.21
CA ASN A 234 11.10 -15.03 22.70
C ASN A 234 9.89 -14.34 23.36
N HIS A 235 9.96 -14.14 24.67
CA HIS A 235 8.90 -13.46 25.42
C HIS A 235 8.72 -11.99 24.97
N HIS A 236 9.81 -11.24 24.83
CA HIS A 236 9.75 -9.85 24.36
C HIS A 236 9.20 -9.75 22.93
N ALA A 237 9.66 -10.63 22.03
CA ALA A 237 9.19 -10.67 20.65
C ALA A 237 7.70 -11.02 20.55
N GLN A 238 7.22 -12.00 21.33
CA GLN A 238 5.80 -12.37 21.39
C GLN A 238 4.92 -11.24 21.93
N ARG A 239 5.34 -10.56 23.00
CA ARG A 239 4.60 -9.39 23.52
C ARG A 239 4.55 -8.26 22.51
N LEU A 240 5.68 -7.98 21.84
CA LEU A 240 5.73 -6.97 20.80
C LEU A 240 4.77 -7.33 19.65
N GLN A 241 4.80 -8.59 19.21
CA GLN A 241 3.91 -9.12 18.19
C GLN A 241 2.44 -9.00 18.59
N SER A 242 2.07 -9.30 19.84
CA SER A 242 0.67 -9.21 20.30
C SER A 242 0.13 -7.78 20.34
N VAL A 243 0.98 -6.77 20.54
CA VAL A 243 0.58 -5.36 20.59
C VAL A 243 0.55 -4.74 19.20
N THR A 244 1.50 -5.09 18.34
CA THR A 244 1.64 -4.52 17.00
C THR A 244 0.93 -5.33 15.91
N GLU A 245 0.54 -6.57 16.21
CA GLU A 245 0.04 -7.53 15.22
C GLU A 245 0.95 -7.63 13.97
N GLY A 246 2.26 -7.40 14.15
CA GLY A 246 3.21 -7.40 13.06
C GLY A 246 3.22 -6.13 12.20
N TRP A 247 2.57 -5.05 12.63
CA TRP A 247 2.56 -3.77 11.92
C TRP A 247 3.96 -3.13 11.93
N ILE A 248 4.55 -3.04 10.73
CA ILE A 248 5.97 -2.69 10.54
C ILE A 248 6.28 -1.26 10.98
N ALA A 249 5.43 -0.29 10.61
CA ALA A 249 5.66 1.10 10.98
C ALA A 249 5.62 1.30 12.49
N GLY A 250 4.70 0.63 13.20
CA GLY A 250 4.64 0.64 14.66
C GLY A 250 5.94 0.12 15.29
N MET A 251 6.44 -1.01 14.82
CA MET A 251 7.72 -1.57 15.29
C MET A 251 8.90 -0.63 14.98
N LYS A 252 8.96 -0.05 13.80
CA LYS A 252 10.01 0.89 13.41
C LYS A 252 9.99 2.16 14.27
N ILE A 253 8.81 2.75 14.50
CA ILE A 253 8.66 3.95 15.34
C ILE A 253 9.10 3.66 16.77
N ALA A 254 8.73 2.49 17.30
CA ALA A 254 9.12 2.09 18.64
C ALA A 254 10.63 1.81 18.75
N SER A 255 11.25 1.23 17.74
CA SER A 255 12.69 0.95 17.73
C SER A 255 13.53 2.22 17.82
N LEU A 256 13.10 3.33 17.20
CA LEU A 256 13.79 4.62 17.32
C LEU A 256 13.89 5.12 18.77
N SER A 257 12.91 4.78 19.61
CA SER A 257 12.95 5.12 21.04
C SER A 257 13.82 4.12 21.85
N ALA A 258 13.91 2.88 21.39
CA ALA A 258 14.68 1.82 22.06
C ALA A 258 16.18 1.90 21.76
N GLU A 259 16.60 2.36 20.59
CA GLU A 259 18.01 2.57 20.22
C GLU A 259 18.74 3.49 21.20
N LEU A 260 18.02 4.46 21.79
CA LEU A 260 18.59 5.41 22.77
C LEU A 260 18.85 4.81 24.14
N GLN A 261 18.20 3.69 24.49
CA GLN A 261 18.25 3.13 25.85
C GLN A 261 18.73 1.67 25.92
N ASN A 262 18.80 0.97 24.79
CA ASN A 262 19.24 -0.43 24.69
C ASN A 262 18.53 -1.38 25.69
N ASP A 263 17.24 -1.14 25.98
CA ASP A 263 16.43 -1.88 26.94
C ASP A 263 15.14 -2.42 26.30
N PRO A 264 15.00 -3.75 26.12
CA PRO A 264 13.78 -4.37 25.59
C PRO A 264 12.53 -4.14 26.44
N GLU A 265 12.65 -4.02 27.77
CA GLU A 265 11.52 -3.73 28.65
C GLU A 265 11.03 -2.28 28.47
N HIS A 266 11.93 -1.35 28.23
CA HIS A 266 11.58 0.04 27.91
C HIS A 266 10.84 0.13 26.56
N LEU A 267 11.29 -0.64 25.56
CA LEU A 267 10.59 -0.78 24.28
C LEU A 267 9.13 -1.19 24.49
N LEU A 268 8.90 -2.27 25.24
CA LEU A 268 7.55 -2.81 25.48
C LEU A 268 6.67 -1.85 26.28
N ARG A 269 7.22 -1.14 27.27
CA ARG A 269 6.46 -0.15 28.04
C ARG A 269 5.98 1.02 27.20
N ASN A 270 6.70 1.36 26.14
CA ASN A 270 6.37 2.46 25.24
C ASN A 270 5.62 2.03 23.97
N MET A 271 5.31 0.73 23.83
CA MET A 271 4.52 0.21 22.71
C MET A 271 3.05 0.21 23.03
N HIS A 272 2.45 1.41 23.00
CA HIS A 272 1.00 1.59 23.14
C HIS A 272 0.53 2.75 22.25
N GLY A 273 -0.74 2.75 21.87
CA GLY A 273 -1.32 3.73 20.95
C GLY A 273 -1.28 5.18 21.43
N GLY A 274 -1.15 5.40 22.76
CA GLY A 274 -0.95 6.70 23.36
C GLY A 274 0.50 7.22 23.33
N THR A 275 1.48 6.39 22.92
CA THR A 275 2.87 6.84 22.79
C THR A 275 2.97 7.96 21.76
N ARG A 276 3.58 9.09 22.13
CA ARG A 276 3.60 10.33 21.34
C ARG A 276 3.98 10.10 19.86
N SER A 277 4.95 9.25 19.58
CA SER A 277 5.42 9.01 18.20
C SER A 277 4.41 8.17 17.39
N ILE A 278 3.82 7.15 18.01
CA ILE A 278 2.79 6.29 17.41
C ILE A 278 1.51 7.10 17.21
N ALA A 279 1.08 7.83 18.25
CA ALA A 279 -0.10 8.68 18.20
C ALA A 279 0.01 9.73 17.09
N ARG A 280 1.18 10.37 16.94
CA ARG A 280 1.43 11.32 15.87
C ARG A 280 1.32 10.67 14.50
N TYR A 281 1.96 9.52 14.29
CA TYR A 281 1.90 8.81 13.01
C TYR A 281 0.45 8.41 12.67
N LEU A 282 -0.27 7.82 13.63
CA LEU A 282 -1.67 7.44 13.42
C LEU A 282 -2.54 8.66 13.10
N LYS A 283 -2.31 9.78 13.80
CA LYS A 283 -3.03 11.02 13.53
C LYS A 283 -2.74 11.54 12.13
N GLU A 284 -1.49 11.85 11.80
CA GLU A 284 -1.10 12.53 10.56
C GLU A 284 -1.32 11.68 9.30
N VAL A 285 -1.07 10.35 9.37
CA VAL A 285 -1.06 9.47 8.20
C VAL A 285 -2.36 8.68 8.03
N VAL A 286 -3.09 8.43 9.15
CA VAL A 286 -4.28 7.57 9.13
C VAL A 286 -5.56 8.36 9.38
N LEU A 287 -5.59 9.22 10.41
CA LEU A 287 -6.83 9.85 10.87
C LEU A 287 -7.11 11.21 10.23
N ASP A 288 -6.09 12.09 10.08
CA ASP A 288 -6.30 13.44 9.51
C ASP A 288 -6.84 13.44 8.07
N PRO A 289 -6.51 12.45 7.19
CA PRO A 289 -7.09 12.37 5.85
C PRO A 289 -8.55 11.87 5.81
N LEU A 290 -9.12 11.41 6.94
CA LEU A 290 -10.46 10.82 6.95
C LEU A 290 -11.57 11.88 6.93
N PRO A 291 -12.73 11.57 6.31
CA PRO A 291 -13.93 12.36 6.49
C PRO A 291 -14.30 12.48 7.97
N GLU A 292 -14.79 13.65 8.39
CA GLU A 292 -15.13 13.95 9.79
C GLU A 292 -16.13 12.93 10.38
N GLU A 293 -17.11 12.50 9.60
CA GLU A 293 -18.10 11.50 10.02
C GLU A 293 -17.49 10.12 10.30
N VAL A 294 -16.45 9.72 9.55
CA VAL A 294 -15.73 8.47 9.78
C VAL A 294 -14.90 8.57 11.05
N LEU A 295 -14.18 9.67 11.24
CA LEU A 295 -13.39 9.92 12.44
C LEU A 295 -14.28 9.93 13.69
N ASP A 296 -15.44 10.61 13.66
CA ASP A 296 -16.41 10.62 14.74
C ASP A 296 -16.91 9.21 15.07
N PHE A 297 -17.24 8.42 14.03
CA PHE A 297 -17.63 7.03 14.20
C PHE A 297 -16.54 6.19 14.87
N LEU A 298 -15.30 6.28 14.40
CA LEU A 298 -14.15 5.56 14.96
C LEU A 298 -13.94 5.91 16.44
N VAL A 299 -13.97 7.19 16.77
CA VAL A 299 -13.78 7.68 18.15
C VAL A 299 -14.90 7.18 19.06
N LYS A 300 -16.18 7.32 18.65
CA LYS A 300 -17.36 6.91 19.45
C LYS A 300 -17.43 5.40 19.69
N THR A 301 -16.96 4.59 18.74
CA THR A 301 -17.00 3.13 18.86
C THR A 301 -15.71 2.54 19.44
N SER A 302 -14.68 3.33 19.71
CA SER A 302 -13.35 2.89 20.15
C SER A 302 -13.33 2.08 21.46
N PHE A 303 -14.30 2.26 22.35
CA PHE A 303 -14.37 1.52 23.63
C PHE A 303 -14.94 0.11 23.48
N LEU A 304 -15.59 -0.22 22.37
CA LEU A 304 -16.10 -1.55 22.09
C LEU A 304 -14.94 -2.51 21.82
N SER A 305 -14.90 -3.66 22.48
CA SER A 305 -13.88 -4.70 22.25
C SER A 305 -14.13 -5.46 20.95
N ARG A 306 -15.38 -5.53 20.50
CA ARG A 306 -15.83 -6.08 19.21
C ARG A 306 -16.92 -5.18 18.67
N LEU A 307 -17.00 -5.09 17.36
CA LEU A 307 -17.94 -4.23 16.66
C LEU A 307 -18.84 -5.07 15.76
N ASN A 308 -20.10 -4.73 15.72
CA ASN A 308 -21.04 -5.11 14.67
C ASN A 308 -21.98 -3.94 14.40
N ALA A 309 -22.79 -4.04 13.36
CA ALA A 309 -23.65 -2.95 12.93
C ALA A 309 -24.63 -2.51 14.04
N GLU A 310 -25.25 -3.47 14.73
CA GLU A 310 -26.26 -3.17 15.76
C GLU A 310 -25.66 -2.47 16.98
N LEU A 311 -24.50 -2.95 17.47
CA LEU A 311 -23.80 -2.31 18.58
C LEU A 311 -23.33 -0.90 18.22
N CYS A 312 -22.79 -0.73 17.02
CA CYS A 312 -22.34 0.57 16.55
C CYS A 312 -23.52 1.54 16.38
N ASN A 313 -24.67 1.08 15.84
CA ASN A 313 -25.88 1.89 15.76
C ASN A 313 -26.35 2.34 17.15
N ALA A 314 -26.39 1.42 18.12
CA ALA A 314 -26.81 1.73 19.48
C ALA A 314 -25.91 2.76 20.18
N VAL A 315 -24.61 2.71 19.92
CA VAL A 315 -23.61 3.61 20.53
C VAL A 315 -23.57 4.98 19.86
N THR A 316 -23.65 5.01 18.53
CA THR A 316 -23.48 6.25 17.75
C THR A 316 -24.80 6.99 17.51
N GLY A 317 -25.95 6.30 17.69
CA GLY A 317 -27.27 6.82 17.33
C GLY A 317 -27.52 6.83 15.81
N ARG A 318 -26.70 6.11 15.02
CA ARG A 318 -26.82 5.97 13.56
C ARG A 318 -27.67 4.74 13.22
N ASP A 319 -28.04 4.61 11.96
CA ASP A 319 -28.73 3.43 11.38
C ASP A 319 -27.94 2.80 10.22
N ASP A 320 -26.81 3.42 9.82
CA ASP A 320 -25.99 3.06 8.67
C ASP A 320 -24.63 2.43 9.05
N SER A 321 -24.44 2.00 10.30
CA SER A 321 -23.14 1.48 10.78
C SER A 321 -22.63 0.28 9.98
N LYS A 322 -23.51 -0.50 9.34
CA LYS A 322 -23.09 -1.58 8.44
C LYS A 322 -22.31 -1.04 7.24
N ALA A 323 -22.82 0.01 6.61
CA ALA A 323 -22.15 0.66 5.48
C ALA A 323 -20.82 1.28 5.93
N MET A 324 -20.81 1.91 7.11
CA MET A 324 -19.63 2.51 7.71
C MET A 324 -18.53 1.47 8.00
N LEU A 325 -18.86 0.36 8.65
CA LEU A 325 -17.91 -0.74 8.92
C LEU A 325 -17.36 -1.33 7.62
N THR A 326 -18.22 -1.56 6.63
CA THR A 326 -17.80 -2.04 5.31
C THR A 326 -16.86 -1.03 4.61
N TRP A 327 -17.14 0.25 4.74
CA TRP A 327 -16.29 1.30 4.19
C TRP A 327 -14.91 1.32 4.87
N ILE A 328 -14.87 1.29 6.20
CA ILE A 328 -13.64 1.26 7.00
C ILE A 328 -12.78 0.03 6.65
N GLU A 329 -13.41 -1.14 6.54
CA GLU A 329 -12.73 -2.38 6.16
C GLU A 329 -12.12 -2.28 4.76
N ARG A 330 -12.91 -1.85 3.75
CA ARG A 330 -12.45 -1.69 2.38
C ARG A 330 -11.29 -0.70 2.24
N HIS A 331 -11.20 0.29 3.13
CA HIS A 331 -10.11 1.26 3.16
C HIS A 331 -8.92 0.82 4.01
N ASN A 332 -8.92 -0.42 4.51
CA ASN A 332 -7.85 -0.98 5.35
C ASN A 332 -7.45 -0.04 6.52
N LEU A 333 -8.46 0.52 7.19
CA LEU A 333 -8.28 1.44 8.31
C LEU A 333 -8.13 0.70 9.64
N PHE A 334 -7.21 -0.26 9.71
CA PHE A 334 -6.91 -0.99 10.93
C PHE A 334 -8.14 -1.68 11.56
N LEU A 335 -9.11 -2.08 10.75
CA LEU A 335 -10.26 -2.87 11.12
C LEU A 335 -10.10 -4.29 10.56
N SER A 336 -10.25 -5.30 11.40
CA SER A 336 -10.14 -6.71 11.01
C SER A 336 -11.46 -7.43 11.26
N ALA A 337 -11.96 -8.18 10.28
CA ALA A 337 -13.07 -9.10 10.47
C ALA A 337 -12.63 -10.26 11.39
N LEU A 338 -13.51 -10.68 12.29
CA LEU A 338 -13.30 -11.78 13.24
C LEU A 338 -13.98 -13.08 12.78
N ASP A 339 -14.81 -13.01 11.74
CA ASP A 339 -15.51 -14.14 11.15
C ASP A 339 -15.51 -14.02 9.61
N GLU A 340 -15.76 -15.14 8.91
CA GLU A 340 -15.79 -15.21 7.44
C GLU A 340 -16.97 -14.46 6.82
N GLN A 341 -18.02 -14.22 7.58
CA GLN A 341 -19.22 -13.52 7.11
C GLN A 341 -19.10 -12.01 7.21
N GLY A 342 -18.05 -11.47 7.86
CA GLY A 342 -17.88 -10.05 8.08
C GLY A 342 -18.97 -9.45 8.96
N TYR A 343 -19.43 -10.20 9.99
CA TYR A 343 -20.42 -9.74 10.95
C TYR A 343 -19.78 -9.10 12.18
N TRP A 344 -18.65 -9.68 12.67
CA TRP A 344 -17.90 -9.18 13.80
C TRP A 344 -16.55 -8.60 13.35
N PHE A 345 -16.22 -7.44 13.89
CA PHE A 345 -14.98 -6.73 13.64
C PHE A 345 -14.27 -6.36 14.93
N ARG A 346 -13.00 -6.03 14.82
CA ARG A 346 -12.23 -5.36 15.87
C ARG A 346 -11.24 -4.37 15.27
N TYR A 347 -10.95 -3.33 16.04
CA TYR A 347 -9.86 -2.43 15.71
C TYR A 347 -8.50 -3.05 16.06
N HIS A 348 -7.47 -2.68 15.30
CA HIS A 348 -6.10 -2.95 15.68
C HIS A 348 -5.80 -2.32 17.05
N PRO A 349 -5.08 -3.01 17.99
CA PRO A 349 -4.89 -2.55 19.36
C PRO A 349 -4.35 -1.13 19.47
N LEU A 350 -3.29 -0.79 18.72
CA LEU A 350 -2.66 0.54 18.76
C LEU A 350 -3.59 1.66 18.27
N LEU A 351 -4.40 1.42 17.25
CA LEU A 351 -5.40 2.40 16.81
C LEU A 351 -6.49 2.56 17.84
N GLN A 352 -7.02 1.46 18.38
CA GLN A 352 -8.09 1.50 19.38
C GLN A 352 -7.69 2.31 20.61
N GLU A 353 -6.47 2.10 21.10
CA GLU A 353 -5.95 2.82 22.26
C GLU A 353 -5.76 4.31 21.97
N ASN A 354 -5.28 4.65 20.77
CA ASN A 354 -5.17 6.04 20.33
C ASN A 354 -6.53 6.73 20.27
N LEU A 355 -7.54 6.09 19.66
CA LEU A 355 -8.91 6.61 19.57
C LEU A 355 -9.56 6.78 20.96
N ARG A 356 -9.32 5.84 21.89
CA ARG A 356 -9.78 5.96 23.29
C ARG A 356 -9.16 7.17 24.01
N THR A 357 -7.89 7.44 23.75
CA THR A 357 -7.23 8.64 24.28
C THR A 357 -7.87 9.91 23.74
N MET A 358 -8.20 9.95 22.45
CA MET A 358 -8.94 11.06 21.83
C MET A 358 -10.34 11.21 22.43
N LEU A 359 -11.08 10.12 22.64
CA LEU A 359 -12.40 10.13 23.26
C LEU A 359 -12.36 10.71 24.69
N GLN A 360 -11.35 10.33 25.47
CA GLN A 360 -11.17 10.86 26.84
C GLN A 360 -10.88 12.37 26.82
N GLN A 361 -10.02 12.83 25.91
CA GLN A 361 -9.73 14.26 25.77
C GLN A 361 -10.96 15.08 25.36
N ASN A 362 -11.79 14.55 24.46
CA ASN A 362 -13.04 15.20 24.06
C ASN A 362 -14.07 15.24 25.20
N ASN A 363 -14.17 14.16 25.99
CA ASN A 363 -15.10 14.10 27.14
C ASN A 363 -14.66 15.00 28.31
N ASP A 364 -13.38 15.33 28.43
CA ASP A 364 -12.90 16.32 29.42
C ASP A 364 -13.32 17.75 29.04
N ILE A 365 -13.61 18.01 27.76
CA ILE A 365 -14.10 19.30 27.26
C ILE A 365 -15.63 19.41 27.42
N ASP A 366 -16.37 18.31 27.21
CA ASP A 366 -17.83 18.24 27.34
C ASP A 366 -18.22 17.39 28.56
N ARG A 367 -18.13 17.92 29.78
CA ARG A 367 -18.57 17.26 31.01
C ARG A 367 -20.08 16.99 31.02
N LYS A 368 -20.54 15.99 30.28
CA LYS A 368 -21.79 15.25 30.55
C LYS A 368 -21.44 13.79 30.78
N PRO A 369 -21.63 13.26 32.01
CA PRO A 369 -21.41 11.82 32.25
C PRO A 369 -22.48 11.03 31.51
N VAL A 370 -22.05 10.35 30.44
CA VAL A 370 -22.87 9.33 29.80
C VAL A 370 -22.83 8.10 30.71
N SER A 371 -23.94 7.79 31.37
CA SER A 371 -24.08 6.65 32.26
C SER A 371 -24.17 5.36 31.43
N TYR A 372 -23.08 4.59 31.37
CA TYR A 372 -22.96 3.31 30.66
C TYR A 372 -23.43 2.11 31.47
N THR A 373 -24.37 2.26 32.42
CA THR A 373 -24.62 1.23 33.42
C THR A 373 -25.59 0.12 33.02
N HIS A 374 -26.17 0.07 31.82
CA HIS A 374 -27.10 -1.03 31.45
C HIS A 374 -27.07 -1.41 29.96
N LEU A 375 -25.97 -1.98 29.49
CA LEU A 375 -26.00 -2.86 28.32
C LEU A 375 -25.57 -4.27 28.77
N THR A 376 -26.53 -5.00 29.36
CA THR A 376 -26.37 -6.44 29.56
C THR A 376 -26.31 -7.12 28.20
N LEU A 377 -25.18 -7.72 27.90
CA LEU A 377 -25.02 -8.62 26.75
C LEU A 377 -26.03 -9.77 26.89
N PRO A 378 -26.79 -10.13 25.86
CA PRO A 378 -27.54 -11.37 25.89
C PRO A 378 -26.56 -12.52 26.02
N THR A 379 -26.67 -13.26 27.09
CA THR A 379 -25.99 -14.54 27.32
C THR A 379 -26.43 -15.52 26.26
N ILE A 380 -25.57 -15.85 25.31
CA ILE A 380 -25.77 -16.95 24.36
C ILE A 380 -25.55 -18.26 25.17
N PRO A 381 -26.54 -19.17 25.25
CA PRO A 381 -26.34 -20.47 25.84
C PRO A 381 -25.32 -21.25 24.97
N LEU A 382 -24.31 -21.80 25.63
CA LEU A 382 -23.41 -22.79 25.06
C LEU A 382 -24.23 -24.06 24.73
N VAL A 383 -24.29 -24.43 23.47
CA VAL A 383 -24.65 -25.77 22.98
C VAL A 383 -23.43 -26.32 22.28
#